data_4fa222faabd6d8c35f8b7744dc9c2ac1
#
_entry.id   4fa222faabd6d8c35f8b7744dc9c2ac1
#
_cell.length_a   1.000
_cell.length_b   1.000
_cell.length_c   1.000
_cell.angle_alpha   90.00
_cell.angle_beta   90.00
_cell.angle_gamma   90.00
#
_symmetry.space_group_name_H-M   'P 1'
#
loop_
_entity.id
_entity.type
_entity.pdbx_description
1 polymer ?
#
loop_
_entity_poly.entity_id
_entity_poly.type
_entity_poly.pdbx_seq_one_letter_code
_entity_poly.pdbx_strand_id
1 'polypeptide(L)'
;MSRISVTYENHIAHVRLTRSDKMNAVDQEMITAIIAAGDEIATTDARVVVLSGEGRAFCAGIDIDSLREMIGVDPVGQLMPRTHGDGTTNQWQEVAMIWARLPIPVIAALHGPVFGAGCQLALGADIRIAGPDTKIAVMELKWGIVPDMGGMVLLPKLVAPDVMRKLTYTATPVLADQALAWGLVTELADDPLAAAMELATEISGRSPSAICAAKRLVTLSETASDTEILLAESQEQAALVGTPEQMEVVAATLQKRPAVFK
;
A
#
# COMPACT_ATOMS: atom_id res chain seq x y z
N MET A 1 -11.10 14.20 -16.33
CA MET A 1 -9.64 14.02 -16.12
C MET A 1 -9.42 12.68 -15.45
N SER A 2 -8.35 11.96 -15.77
CA SER A 2 -8.04 10.69 -15.08
C SER A 2 -7.88 10.93 -13.58
N ARG A 3 -8.30 9.97 -12.74
CA ARG A 3 -8.16 10.05 -11.27
C ARG A 3 -6.77 9.67 -10.80
N ILE A 4 -6.05 8.93 -11.62
CA ILE A 4 -4.67 8.53 -11.36
C ILE A 4 -3.83 8.65 -12.64
N SER A 5 -2.52 8.67 -12.46
CA SER A 5 -1.55 8.43 -13.52
C SER A 5 -0.61 7.31 -13.08
N VAL A 6 -0.24 6.44 -14.01
CA VAL A 6 0.78 5.41 -13.80
C VAL A 6 1.91 5.66 -14.79
N THR A 7 3.13 5.71 -14.29
CA THR A 7 4.34 5.81 -15.12
C THR A 7 5.30 4.70 -14.75
N TYR A 8 6.02 4.18 -15.74
CA TYR A 8 6.96 3.09 -15.58
C TYR A 8 8.36 3.56 -15.94
N GLU A 9 9.29 3.43 -15.01
CA GLU A 9 10.69 3.77 -15.23
C GLU A 9 11.57 2.83 -14.39
N ASN A 10 12.61 2.24 -15.01
CA ASN A 10 13.59 1.37 -14.33
C ASN A 10 12.94 0.26 -13.47
N HIS A 11 11.88 -0.40 -13.98
CA HIS A 11 11.07 -1.40 -13.29
C HIS A 11 10.33 -0.88 -12.04
N ILE A 12 10.16 0.42 -11.91
CA ILE A 12 9.34 1.06 -10.86
C ILE A 12 8.04 1.53 -11.50
N ALA A 13 6.90 1.11 -10.94
CA ALA A 13 5.59 1.63 -11.28
C ALA A 13 5.25 2.78 -10.31
N HIS A 14 5.22 4.02 -10.79
CA HIS A 14 4.80 5.15 -9.98
C HIS A 14 3.32 5.45 -10.23
N VAL A 15 2.48 5.16 -9.25
CA VAL A 15 1.04 5.42 -9.23
C VAL A 15 0.78 6.71 -8.46
N ARG A 16 0.20 7.69 -9.13
CA ARG A 16 -0.06 9.01 -8.55
C ARG A 16 -1.54 9.34 -8.61
N LEU A 17 -2.12 9.70 -7.46
CA LEU A 17 -3.46 10.24 -7.39
C LEU A 17 -3.45 11.67 -7.95
N THR A 18 -4.33 11.98 -8.91
CA THR A 18 -4.24 13.22 -9.71
C THR A 18 -5.48 14.12 -9.59
N ARG A 19 -6.28 13.94 -8.54
CA ARG A 19 -7.45 14.77 -8.22
C ARG A 19 -7.09 15.83 -7.17
N SER A 20 -6.04 16.61 -7.42
CA SER A 20 -5.45 17.56 -6.46
C SER A 20 -6.40 18.71 -6.03
N ASP A 21 -7.33 19.11 -6.90
CA ASP A 21 -8.39 20.09 -6.63
C ASP A 21 -9.34 19.66 -5.49
N LYS A 22 -9.53 18.36 -5.31
CA LYS A 22 -10.31 17.75 -4.22
C LYS A 22 -9.41 17.04 -3.19
N MET A 23 -8.13 17.38 -3.11
CA MET A 23 -7.16 16.70 -2.22
C MET A 23 -7.16 15.18 -2.39
N ASN A 24 -7.27 14.71 -3.61
CA ASN A 24 -7.32 13.29 -3.98
C ASN A 24 -8.43 12.50 -3.26
N ALA A 25 -9.56 13.16 -2.95
CA ALA A 25 -10.71 12.51 -2.34
C ALA A 25 -11.23 11.37 -3.24
N VAL A 26 -11.61 10.25 -2.60
CA VAL A 26 -11.99 9.01 -3.25
C VAL A 26 -13.47 9.07 -3.65
N ASP A 27 -13.73 9.09 -4.94
CA ASP A 27 -15.02 8.88 -5.57
C ASP A 27 -15.06 7.52 -6.30
N GLN A 28 -16.17 7.14 -6.90
CA GLN A 28 -16.30 5.87 -7.60
C GLN A 28 -15.30 5.72 -8.76
N GLU A 29 -14.99 6.80 -9.47
CA GLU A 29 -13.99 6.77 -10.56
C GLU A 29 -12.58 6.55 -10.00
N MET A 30 -12.26 7.10 -8.82
CA MET A 30 -10.98 6.87 -8.14
C MET A 30 -10.85 5.41 -7.70
N ILE A 31 -11.90 4.81 -7.14
CA ILE A 31 -11.93 3.40 -6.77
C ILE A 31 -11.63 2.53 -7.99
N THR A 32 -12.39 2.74 -9.07
CA THR A 32 -12.21 1.98 -10.31
C THR A 32 -10.80 2.13 -10.87
N ALA A 33 -10.27 3.35 -10.86
CA ALA A 33 -8.94 3.63 -11.39
C ALA A 33 -7.82 2.98 -10.54
N ILE A 34 -7.93 3.00 -9.20
CA ILE A 34 -6.97 2.38 -8.30
C ILE A 34 -6.93 0.87 -8.51
N ILE A 35 -8.09 0.22 -8.58
CA ILE A 35 -8.18 -1.23 -8.80
C ILE A 35 -7.60 -1.61 -10.16
N ALA A 36 -7.99 -0.89 -11.21
CA ALA A 36 -7.47 -1.14 -12.56
C ALA A 36 -5.93 -0.98 -12.64
N ALA A 37 -5.36 0.00 -11.93
CA ALA A 37 -3.91 0.17 -11.88
C ALA A 37 -3.19 -0.99 -11.19
N GLY A 38 -3.74 -1.50 -10.08
CA GLY A 38 -3.16 -2.66 -9.39
C GLY A 38 -3.22 -3.91 -10.27
N ASP A 39 -4.36 -4.16 -10.93
CA ASP A 39 -4.54 -5.29 -11.87
C ASP A 39 -3.58 -5.19 -13.07
N GLU A 40 -3.42 -3.99 -13.64
CA GLU A 40 -2.46 -3.75 -14.73
C GLU A 40 -1.03 -4.03 -14.28
N ILE A 41 -0.60 -3.44 -13.16
CA ILE A 41 0.76 -3.57 -12.64
C ILE A 41 1.11 -5.04 -12.37
N ALA A 42 0.17 -5.84 -11.88
CA ALA A 42 0.36 -7.27 -11.65
C ALA A 42 0.77 -8.05 -12.90
N THR A 43 0.54 -7.50 -14.10
CA THR A 43 0.87 -8.12 -15.40
C THR A 43 2.12 -7.54 -16.07
N THR A 44 2.75 -6.53 -15.46
CA THR A 44 3.94 -5.87 -16.00
C THR A 44 5.24 -6.48 -15.45
N ASP A 45 6.38 -5.95 -15.91
CA ASP A 45 7.71 -6.26 -15.39
C ASP A 45 8.14 -5.33 -14.24
N ALA A 46 7.20 -4.58 -13.66
CA ALA A 46 7.45 -3.77 -12.48
C ALA A 46 7.93 -4.63 -11.31
N ARG A 47 8.91 -4.13 -10.55
CA ARG A 47 9.51 -4.80 -9.39
C ARG A 47 9.17 -4.11 -8.08
N VAL A 48 8.73 -2.86 -8.15
CA VAL A 48 8.33 -2.04 -7.00
C VAL A 48 7.24 -1.08 -7.46
N VAL A 49 6.30 -0.79 -6.56
CA VAL A 49 5.29 0.27 -6.75
C VAL A 49 5.58 1.41 -5.79
N VAL A 50 5.46 2.65 -6.27
CA VAL A 50 5.42 3.85 -5.43
C VAL A 50 4.04 4.49 -5.57
N LEU A 51 3.34 4.67 -4.44
CA LEU A 51 2.06 5.37 -4.36
C LEU A 51 2.28 6.80 -3.86
N SER A 52 1.75 7.80 -4.54
CA SER A 52 1.81 9.21 -4.11
C SER A 52 0.54 9.98 -4.47
N GLY A 53 0.40 11.20 -3.96
CA GLY A 53 -0.68 12.11 -4.32
C GLY A 53 -0.15 13.40 -4.93
N GLU A 54 -0.88 13.99 -5.87
CA GLU A 54 -0.60 15.34 -6.36
C GLU A 54 -1.15 16.42 -5.42
N GLY A 55 -0.50 17.58 -5.42
CA GLY A 55 -0.98 18.77 -4.71
C GLY A 55 -0.64 18.73 -3.22
N ARG A 56 -1.57 19.16 -2.37
CA ARG A 56 -1.33 19.42 -0.94
C ARG A 56 -1.66 18.26 -0.01
N ALA A 57 -2.06 17.10 -0.53
CA ALA A 57 -2.48 15.95 0.27
C ALA A 57 -2.17 14.66 -0.47
N PHE A 58 -1.82 13.62 0.25
CA PHE A 58 -1.84 12.27 -0.29
C PHE A 58 -3.28 11.89 -0.67
N CYS A 59 -4.20 11.87 0.31
CA CYS A 59 -5.63 11.65 0.07
C CYS A 59 -6.46 12.07 1.30
N ALA A 60 -7.43 12.94 1.11
CA ALA A 60 -8.27 13.48 2.19
C ALA A 60 -9.43 12.57 2.62
N GLY A 61 -9.53 11.37 2.05
CA GLY A 61 -10.59 10.41 2.37
C GLY A 61 -11.67 10.33 1.31
N ILE A 62 -12.86 9.83 1.70
CA ILE A 62 -13.97 9.70 0.77
C ILE A 62 -14.49 11.08 0.34
N ASP A 63 -14.91 11.20 -0.92
CA ASP A 63 -15.55 12.41 -1.42
C ASP A 63 -16.90 12.63 -0.71
N ILE A 64 -17.12 13.86 -0.22
CA ILE A 64 -18.34 14.20 0.53
C ILE A 64 -19.59 14.09 -0.34
N ASP A 65 -19.49 14.38 -1.63
CA ASP A 65 -20.61 14.24 -2.55
C ASP A 65 -20.95 12.76 -2.75
N SER A 66 -19.93 11.87 -2.83
CA SER A 66 -20.14 10.42 -2.84
C SER A 66 -20.83 9.90 -1.56
N LEU A 67 -20.51 10.46 -0.38
CA LEU A 67 -21.23 10.11 0.87
C LEU A 67 -22.71 10.52 0.80
N ARG A 68 -23.02 11.64 0.18
CA ARG A 68 -24.43 12.08 -0.01
C ARG A 68 -25.18 11.18 -0.97
N GLU A 69 -24.55 10.73 -2.04
CA GLU A 69 -25.12 9.81 -3.03
C GLU A 69 -25.46 8.44 -2.44
N MET A 70 -24.80 8.04 -1.36
CA MET A 70 -25.11 6.80 -0.64
C MET A 70 -26.40 6.88 0.17
N ILE A 71 -26.98 8.08 0.39
CA ILE A 71 -28.24 8.24 1.13
C ILE A 71 -29.38 7.69 0.29
N GLY A 72 -30.07 6.68 0.83
CA GLY A 72 -31.22 6.04 0.17
C GLY A 72 -30.88 4.92 -0.80
N VAL A 73 -29.61 4.56 -0.93
CA VAL A 73 -29.17 3.39 -1.69
C VAL A 73 -29.16 2.16 -0.77
N ASP A 74 -29.43 0.97 -1.31
CA ASP A 74 -29.31 -0.28 -0.56
C ASP A 74 -27.84 -0.58 -0.22
N PRO A 75 -27.42 -0.42 1.05
CA PRO A 75 -26.04 -0.65 1.44
C PRO A 75 -25.66 -2.15 1.39
N VAL A 76 -26.62 -3.04 1.56
CA VAL A 76 -26.38 -4.49 1.54
C VAL A 76 -25.99 -4.92 0.14
N GLY A 77 -26.74 -4.47 -0.88
CA GLY A 77 -26.44 -4.76 -2.28
C GLY A 77 -25.09 -4.23 -2.75
N GLN A 78 -24.59 -3.16 -2.13
CA GLN A 78 -23.28 -2.58 -2.50
C GLN A 78 -22.11 -3.15 -1.72
N LEU A 79 -22.26 -3.40 -0.42
CA LEU A 79 -21.15 -3.74 0.47
C LEU A 79 -20.96 -5.25 0.65
N MET A 80 -22.01 -6.06 0.48
CA MET A 80 -21.91 -7.50 0.73
C MET A 80 -21.33 -8.34 -0.43
N PRO A 81 -21.51 -7.98 -1.73
CA PRO A 81 -20.91 -8.75 -2.81
C PRO A 81 -19.38 -8.76 -2.72
N ARG A 82 -18.79 -9.95 -2.89
CA ARG A 82 -17.34 -10.19 -2.91
C ARG A 82 -16.90 -10.43 -4.36
N THR A 83 -16.70 -9.34 -5.10
CA THR A 83 -16.45 -9.37 -6.55
C THR A 83 -14.98 -9.19 -6.93
N HIS A 84 -14.11 -8.95 -5.94
CA HIS A 84 -12.68 -8.72 -6.12
C HIS A 84 -11.86 -9.65 -5.21
N GLY A 85 -10.53 -9.67 -5.41
CA GLY A 85 -9.61 -10.41 -4.56
C GLY A 85 -9.94 -11.90 -4.46
N ASP A 86 -10.22 -12.55 -5.60
CA ASP A 86 -10.63 -13.96 -5.66
C ASP A 86 -11.86 -14.27 -4.76
N GLY A 87 -12.81 -13.34 -4.74
CA GLY A 87 -14.04 -13.49 -3.97
C GLY A 87 -13.90 -13.16 -2.47
N THR A 88 -12.84 -12.45 -2.07
CA THR A 88 -12.61 -12.09 -0.67
C THR A 88 -12.98 -10.66 -0.32
N THR A 89 -12.98 -9.73 -1.30
CA THR A 89 -13.23 -8.30 -1.08
C THR A 89 -14.37 -7.76 -1.92
N ASN A 90 -15.00 -6.68 -1.43
CA ASN A 90 -15.82 -5.80 -2.26
C ASN A 90 -14.92 -4.69 -2.87
N GLN A 91 -15.50 -3.88 -3.77
CA GLN A 91 -14.75 -2.81 -4.44
C GLN A 91 -14.11 -1.78 -3.49
N TRP A 92 -14.75 -1.48 -2.34
CA TRP A 92 -14.25 -0.53 -1.36
C TRP A 92 -13.01 -1.08 -0.64
N GLN A 93 -13.09 -2.32 -0.19
CA GLN A 93 -11.98 -3.03 0.44
C GLN A 93 -10.81 -3.22 -0.52
N GLU A 94 -11.10 -3.44 -1.80
CA GLU A 94 -10.10 -3.67 -2.83
C GLU A 94 -9.15 -2.50 -3.01
N VAL A 95 -9.58 -1.26 -2.79
CA VAL A 95 -8.75 -0.05 -2.87
C VAL A 95 -7.44 -0.15 -2.07
N ALA A 96 -7.50 -0.77 -0.89
CA ALA A 96 -6.29 -1.01 -0.07
C ALA A 96 -5.72 -2.41 -0.30
N MET A 97 -6.58 -3.43 -0.40
CA MET A 97 -6.15 -4.83 -0.41
C MET A 97 -5.44 -5.25 -1.69
N ILE A 98 -5.70 -4.58 -2.82
CA ILE A 98 -4.99 -4.86 -4.07
C ILE A 98 -3.49 -4.62 -3.93
N TRP A 99 -3.08 -3.57 -3.23
CA TRP A 99 -1.66 -3.25 -3.00
C TRP A 99 -1.00 -4.25 -2.04
N ALA A 100 -1.70 -4.63 -0.97
CA ALA A 100 -1.20 -5.60 -0.01
C ALA A 100 -0.98 -6.99 -0.64
N ARG A 101 -1.78 -7.34 -1.66
CA ARG A 101 -1.69 -8.64 -2.37
C ARG A 101 -0.73 -8.65 -3.55
N LEU A 102 -0.28 -7.51 -4.06
CA LEU A 102 0.73 -7.51 -5.11
C LEU A 102 1.96 -8.33 -4.68
N PRO A 103 2.51 -9.15 -5.58
CA PRO A 103 3.69 -9.96 -5.25
C PRO A 103 4.97 -9.13 -5.07
N ILE A 104 4.95 -7.88 -5.51
CA ILE A 104 6.07 -6.93 -5.44
C ILE A 104 5.86 -5.90 -4.33
N PRO A 105 6.93 -5.31 -3.76
CA PRO A 105 6.84 -4.28 -2.73
C PRO A 105 6.08 -3.04 -3.20
N VAL A 106 5.33 -2.45 -2.26
CA VAL A 106 4.60 -1.20 -2.44
C VAL A 106 5.05 -0.19 -1.39
N ILE A 107 5.45 0.99 -1.82
CA ILE A 107 5.91 2.09 -0.95
C ILE A 107 4.92 3.24 -1.10
N ALA A 108 4.36 3.74 -0.01
CA ALA A 108 3.51 4.93 -0.01
C ALA A 108 4.31 6.16 0.45
N ALA A 109 4.37 7.18 -0.39
CA ALA A 109 4.93 8.49 -0.10
C ALA A 109 3.81 9.42 0.38
N LEU A 110 3.79 9.73 1.67
CA LEU A 110 2.70 10.42 2.35
C LEU A 110 3.06 11.88 2.63
N HIS A 111 2.15 12.81 2.34
CA HIS A 111 2.28 14.22 2.69
C HIS A 111 0.91 14.84 2.98
N GLY A 112 0.88 15.89 3.78
CA GLY A 112 -0.35 16.58 4.14
C GLY A 112 -1.42 15.65 4.72
N PRO A 113 -2.70 15.85 4.41
CA PRO A 113 -3.80 14.97 4.85
C PRO A 113 -3.75 13.56 4.28
N VAL A 114 -3.86 12.55 5.18
CA VAL A 114 -3.99 11.11 4.90
C VAL A 114 -5.15 10.60 5.76
N PHE A 115 -6.39 10.80 5.31
CA PHE A 115 -7.57 10.64 6.14
C PHE A 115 -8.53 9.56 5.64
N GLY A 116 -9.16 8.83 6.56
CA GLY A 116 -10.23 7.86 6.27
C GLY A 116 -9.84 6.87 5.17
N ALA A 117 -10.56 6.89 4.04
CA ALA A 117 -10.24 6.06 2.87
C ALA A 117 -8.78 6.24 2.40
N GLY A 118 -8.23 7.46 2.48
CA GLY A 118 -6.82 7.71 2.15
C GLY A 118 -5.85 7.08 3.16
N CYS A 119 -6.21 7.05 4.44
CA CYS A 119 -5.47 6.31 5.45
C CYS A 119 -5.49 4.81 5.14
N GLN A 120 -6.66 4.24 4.89
CA GLN A 120 -6.81 2.82 4.59
C GLN A 120 -6.08 2.43 3.30
N LEU A 121 -6.11 3.27 2.25
CA LEU A 121 -5.30 3.09 1.04
C LEU A 121 -3.80 3.01 1.37
N ALA A 122 -3.29 3.95 2.18
CA ALA A 122 -1.89 3.99 2.59
C ALA A 122 -1.46 2.74 3.41
N LEU A 123 -2.39 2.16 4.20
CA LEU A 123 -2.15 0.93 4.94
C LEU A 123 -1.94 -0.29 4.03
N GLY A 124 -2.42 -0.26 2.79
CA GLY A 124 -2.20 -1.31 1.80
C GLY A 124 -0.75 -1.40 1.29
N ALA A 125 0.06 -0.34 1.47
CA ALA A 125 1.47 -0.38 1.14
C ALA A 125 2.28 -1.18 2.19
N ASP A 126 3.40 -1.78 1.76
CA ASP A 126 4.34 -2.46 2.66
C ASP A 126 5.11 -1.44 3.54
N ILE A 127 5.54 -0.34 2.92
CA ILE A 127 6.34 0.72 3.55
C ILE A 127 5.64 2.06 3.38
N ARG A 128 5.63 2.88 4.41
CA ARG A 128 5.07 4.24 4.41
C ARG A 128 6.14 5.23 4.83
N ILE A 129 6.49 6.15 3.93
CA ILE A 129 7.42 7.25 4.17
C ILE A 129 6.58 8.53 4.24
N ALA A 130 6.69 9.30 5.31
CA ALA A 130 5.86 10.49 5.52
C ALA A 130 6.68 11.77 5.61
N GLY A 131 6.14 12.84 5.02
CA GLY A 131 6.66 14.19 5.23
C GLY A 131 6.32 14.74 6.63
N PRO A 132 7.06 15.74 7.11
CA PRO A 132 6.87 16.27 8.47
C PRO A 132 5.51 16.96 8.67
N ASP A 133 4.86 17.40 7.62
CA ASP A 133 3.53 18.01 7.61
C ASP A 133 2.38 17.00 7.56
N THR A 134 2.69 15.71 7.46
CA THR A 134 1.70 14.63 7.31
C THR A 134 0.82 14.52 8.54
N LYS A 135 -0.49 14.41 8.29
CA LYS A 135 -1.52 14.15 9.31
C LYS A 135 -2.29 12.91 8.92
N ILE A 136 -2.31 11.91 9.79
CA ILE A 136 -2.95 10.61 9.53
C ILE A 136 -4.14 10.43 10.46
N ALA A 137 -5.28 9.97 9.94
CA ALA A 137 -6.46 9.67 10.76
C ALA A 137 -7.29 8.54 10.20
N VAL A 138 -7.74 7.65 11.08
CA VAL A 138 -8.89 6.76 10.86
C VAL A 138 -10.14 7.62 11.15
N MET A 139 -10.78 8.14 10.12
CA MET A 139 -11.72 9.25 10.27
C MET A 139 -13.21 8.85 10.13
N GLU A 140 -13.49 7.61 9.90
CA GLU A 140 -14.81 7.08 9.58
C GLU A 140 -15.85 7.34 10.68
N LEU A 141 -15.46 7.20 11.96
CA LEU A 141 -16.37 7.43 13.08
C LEU A 141 -16.86 8.88 13.20
N LYS A 142 -16.11 9.84 12.65
CA LYS A 142 -16.57 11.24 12.54
C LYS A 142 -17.84 11.37 11.69
N TRP A 143 -18.03 10.41 10.77
CA TRP A 143 -19.19 10.37 9.86
C TRP A 143 -20.26 9.37 10.30
N GLY A 144 -20.08 8.73 11.46
CA GLY A 144 -21.04 7.73 11.99
C GLY A 144 -20.94 6.37 11.28
N ILE A 145 -19.84 6.10 10.61
CA ILE A 145 -19.57 4.83 9.92
C ILE A 145 -18.29 4.19 10.46
N VAL A 146 -17.98 2.98 10.04
CA VAL A 146 -16.79 2.23 10.46
C VAL A 146 -15.74 2.19 9.35
N PRO A 147 -14.44 1.98 9.66
CA PRO A 147 -13.43 1.71 8.65
C PRO A 147 -13.72 0.38 7.98
N ASP A 148 -14.05 0.40 6.70
CA ASP A 148 -14.54 -0.75 5.93
C ASP A 148 -13.80 -0.96 4.59
N MET A 149 -12.65 -0.29 4.42
CA MET A 149 -11.82 -0.40 3.21
C MET A 149 -10.54 -1.22 3.43
N GLY A 150 -10.58 -2.27 4.27
CA GLY A 150 -9.45 -3.15 4.56
C GLY A 150 -8.61 -2.72 5.78
N GLY A 151 -8.82 -1.52 6.32
CA GLY A 151 -8.05 -1.00 7.45
C GLY A 151 -8.10 -1.88 8.70
N MET A 152 -9.21 -2.59 8.94
CA MET A 152 -9.34 -3.51 10.08
C MET A 152 -8.53 -4.81 9.93
N VAL A 153 -8.08 -5.13 8.72
CA VAL A 153 -7.17 -6.25 8.44
C VAL A 153 -5.71 -5.80 8.52
N LEU A 154 -5.42 -4.57 8.08
CA LEU A 154 -4.06 -4.06 7.91
C LEU A 154 -3.52 -3.36 9.16
N LEU A 155 -4.32 -2.50 9.79
CA LEU A 155 -3.91 -1.68 10.93
C LEU A 155 -3.43 -2.50 12.16
N PRO A 156 -4.07 -3.63 12.54
CA PRO A 156 -3.62 -4.43 13.68
C PRO A 156 -2.20 -5.00 13.55
N LYS A 157 -1.67 -5.09 12.33
CA LYS A 157 -0.33 -5.59 12.04
C LYS A 157 0.76 -4.53 12.26
N LEU A 158 0.36 -3.26 12.39
CA LEU A 158 1.28 -2.12 12.43
C LEU A 158 1.37 -1.48 13.82
N VAL A 159 0.26 -1.44 14.55
CA VAL A 159 0.17 -0.70 15.81
C VAL A 159 -0.34 -1.57 16.95
N ALA A 160 0.01 -1.19 18.19
CA ALA A 160 -0.52 -1.85 19.38
C ALA A 160 -2.06 -1.72 19.46
N PRO A 161 -2.77 -2.71 20.05
CA PRO A 161 -4.23 -2.75 20.07
C PRO A 161 -4.91 -1.53 20.74
N ASP A 162 -4.30 -0.92 21.74
CA ASP A 162 -4.79 0.29 22.40
C ASP A 162 -4.63 1.53 21.53
N VAL A 163 -3.52 1.62 20.78
CA VAL A 163 -3.28 2.66 19.78
C VAL A 163 -4.33 2.57 18.66
N MET A 164 -4.58 1.36 18.14
CA MET A 164 -5.62 1.13 17.15
C MET A 164 -6.99 1.59 17.64
N ARG A 165 -7.37 1.23 18.88
CA ARG A 165 -8.63 1.68 19.49
C ARG A 165 -8.68 3.20 19.62
N LYS A 166 -7.59 3.83 20.08
CA LYS A 166 -7.52 5.29 20.20
C LYS A 166 -7.70 5.97 18.86
N LEU A 167 -6.95 5.56 17.83
CA LEU A 167 -7.07 6.11 16.47
C LEU A 167 -8.50 5.99 15.95
N THR A 168 -9.08 4.79 16.06
CA THR A 168 -10.42 4.50 15.53
C THR A 168 -11.50 5.24 16.30
N TYR A 169 -11.52 5.16 17.64
CA TYR A 169 -12.63 5.70 18.45
C TYR A 169 -12.65 7.22 18.48
N THR A 170 -11.49 7.88 18.47
CA THR A 170 -11.41 9.34 18.53
C THR A 170 -11.55 10.00 17.14
N ALA A 171 -11.23 9.27 16.07
CA ALA A 171 -11.14 9.81 14.71
C ALA A 171 -10.26 11.09 14.63
N THR A 172 -9.32 11.25 15.55
CA THR A 172 -8.46 12.43 15.68
C THR A 172 -7.19 12.26 14.85
N PRO A 173 -6.83 13.22 14.00
CA PRO A 173 -5.57 13.19 13.27
C PRO A 173 -4.36 13.18 14.21
N VAL A 174 -3.38 12.36 13.86
CA VAL A 174 -2.05 12.34 14.50
C VAL A 174 -1.01 12.92 13.55
N LEU A 175 0.00 13.57 14.11
CA LEU A 175 1.12 14.14 13.36
C LEU A 175 2.13 13.04 12.99
N ALA A 176 3.00 13.32 12.03
CA ALA A 176 3.99 12.42 11.47
C ALA A 176 4.88 11.77 12.55
N ASP A 177 5.40 12.54 13.50
CA ASP A 177 6.24 12.03 14.60
C ASP A 177 5.50 11.01 15.47
N GLN A 178 4.23 11.28 15.79
CA GLN A 178 3.41 10.37 16.58
C GLN A 178 3.05 9.12 15.77
N ALA A 179 2.81 9.27 14.47
CA ALA A 179 2.55 8.16 13.56
C ALA A 179 3.77 7.23 13.46
N LEU A 180 4.98 7.79 13.37
CA LEU A 180 6.23 7.05 13.42
C LEU A 180 6.38 6.30 14.77
N ALA A 181 6.21 7.01 15.87
CA ALA A 181 6.35 6.43 17.22
C ALA A 181 5.36 5.27 17.47
N TRP A 182 4.23 5.23 16.78
CA TRP A 182 3.21 4.17 16.90
C TRP A 182 3.33 3.08 15.83
N GLY A 183 4.23 3.21 14.86
CA GLY A 183 4.41 2.24 13.78
C GLY A 183 3.45 2.39 12.59
N LEU A 184 2.62 3.45 12.56
CA LEU A 184 1.79 3.76 11.40
C LEU A 184 2.62 4.15 10.17
N VAL A 185 3.79 4.74 10.40
CA VAL A 185 4.76 5.18 9.40
C VAL A 185 6.08 4.51 9.69
N THR A 186 6.78 4.13 8.64
CA THR A 186 8.08 3.44 8.73
C THR A 186 9.23 4.43 8.89
N GLU A 187 9.12 5.59 8.21
CA GLU A 187 10.19 6.58 8.13
C GLU A 187 9.61 7.99 7.91
N LEU A 188 10.36 9.02 8.36
CA LEU A 188 10.10 10.41 8.04
C LEU A 188 11.18 10.94 7.10
N ALA A 189 10.77 11.70 6.09
CA ALA A 189 11.68 12.37 5.15
C ALA A 189 11.13 13.75 4.79
N ASP A 190 12.02 14.73 4.60
CA ASP A 190 11.62 16.09 4.18
C ASP A 190 10.91 16.07 2.82
N ASP A 191 11.36 15.20 1.90
CA ASP A 191 10.69 14.89 0.65
C ASP A 191 10.36 13.38 0.60
N PRO A 192 9.15 12.99 1.02
CA PRO A 192 8.77 11.58 1.09
C PRO A 192 8.70 10.91 -0.28
N LEU A 193 8.42 11.66 -1.36
CA LEU A 193 8.41 11.08 -2.70
C LEU A 193 9.82 10.78 -3.18
N ALA A 194 10.76 11.70 -2.99
CA ALA A 194 12.16 11.46 -3.35
C ALA A 194 12.74 10.27 -2.57
N ALA A 195 12.49 10.18 -1.26
CA ALA A 195 12.92 9.06 -0.42
C ALA A 195 12.28 7.72 -0.86
N ALA A 196 10.99 7.73 -1.21
CA ALA A 196 10.31 6.54 -1.72
C ALA A 196 10.87 6.07 -3.06
N MET A 197 11.21 7.00 -3.97
CA MET A 197 11.83 6.67 -5.26
C MET A 197 13.27 6.15 -5.11
N GLU A 198 14.03 6.69 -4.17
CA GLU A 198 15.37 6.19 -3.83
C GLU A 198 15.31 4.76 -3.29
N LEU A 199 14.44 4.50 -2.32
CA LEU A 199 14.22 3.16 -1.78
C LEU A 199 13.71 2.19 -2.85
N ALA A 200 12.79 2.63 -3.71
CA ALA A 200 12.30 1.82 -4.82
C ALA A 200 13.42 1.47 -5.81
N THR A 201 14.33 2.39 -6.07
CA THR A 201 15.51 2.16 -6.91
C THR A 201 16.44 1.11 -6.29
N GLU A 202 16.67 1.19 -4.98
CA GLU A 202 17.47 0.17 -4.27
C GLU A 202 16.83 -1.21 -4.37
N ILE A 203 15.52 -1.31 -4.09
CA ILE A 203 14.77 -2.57 -4.11
C ILE A 203 14.70 -3.15 -5.53
N SER A 204 14.43 -2.33 -6.55
CA SER A 204 14.33 -2.78 -7.96
C SER A 204 15.65 -3.36 -8.49
N GLY A 205 16.78 -2.99 -7.88
CA GLY A 205 18.11 -3.52 -8.18
C GLY A 205 18.40 -4.88 -7.52
N ARG A 206 17.53 -5.42 -6.69
CA ARG A 206 17.65 -6.76 -6.09
C ARG A 206 17.08 -7.83 -7.01
N SER A 207 17.39 -9.12 -6.75
CA SER A 207 16.79 -10.24 -7.49
C SER A 207 15.25 -10.19 -7.38
N PRO A 208 14.51 -10.07 -8.50
CA PRO A 208 13.07 -9.95 -8.49
C PRO A 208 12.39 -11.15 -7.82
N SER A 209 12.83 -12.37 -8.14
CA SER A 209 12.26 -13.59 -7.53
C SER A 209 12.54 -13.67 -6.03
N ALA A 210 13.71 -13.23 -5.55
CA ALA A 210 14.02 -13.21 -4.12
C ALA A 210 13.17 -12.17 -3.36
N ILE A 211 12.93 -10.99 -3.94
CA ILE A 211 12.04 -9.98 -3.35
C ILE A 211 10.62 -10.50 -3.24
N CYS A 212 10.07 -11.11 -4.32
CA CYS A 212 8.73 -11.70 -4.29
C CYS A 212 8.61 -12.83 -3.24
N ALA A 213 9.61 -13.70 -3.15
CA ALA A 213 9.67 -14.76 -2.13
C ALA A 213 9.71 -14.17 -0.71
N ALA A 214 10.54 -13.16 -0.48
CA ALA A 214 10.63 -12.49 0.81
C ALA A 214 9.29 -11.83 1.20
N LYS A 215 8.60 -11.14 0.26
CA LYS A 215 7.27 -10.57 0.53
C LYS A 215 6.26 -11.65 0.91
N ARG A 216 6.23 -12.80 0.21
CA ARG A 216 5.35 -13.92 0.59
C ARG A 216 5.64 -14.42 1.99
N LEU A 217 6.91 -14.59 2.38
CA LEU A 217 7.29 -15.04 3.72
C LEU A 217 6.93 -14.03 4.80
N VAL A 218 7.18 -12.73 4.57
CA VAL A 218 6.79 -11.66 5.51
C VAL A 218 5.27 -11.66 5.69
N THR A 219 4.50 -11.72 4.61
CA THR A 219 3.02 -11.76 4.69
C THR A 219 2.53 -13.03 5.40
N LEU A 220 3.13 -14.19 5.12
CA LEU A 220 2.78 -15.44 5.79
C LEU A 220 3.06 -15.38 7.30
N SER A 221 4.16 -14.76 7.71
CA SER A 221 4.57 -14.64 9.12
C SER A 221 3.58 -13.85 9.98
N GLU A 222 2.69 -13.07 9.37
CA GLU A 222 1.68 -12.31 10.10
C GLU A 222 0.57 -13.17 10.72
N THR A 223 0.33 -14.39 10.19
CA THR A 223 -0.83 -15.20 10.57
C THR A 223 -0.57 -16.69 10.72
N ALA A 224 0.52 -17.21 10.14
CA ALA A 224 0.83 -18.64 10.14
C ALA A 224 1.55 -19.07 11.43
N SER A 225 1.54 -20.38 11.72
CA SER A 225 2.32 -20.99 12.80
C SER A 225 3.81 -21.06 12.45
N ASP A 226 4.68 -21.11 13.47
CA ASP A 226 6.13 -21.26 13.30
C ASP A 226 6.49 -22.42 12.37
N THR A 227 5.79 -23.56 12.47
CA THR A 227 6.03 -24.74 11.63
C THR A 227 5.74 -24.45 10.15
N GLU A 228 4.66 -23.76 9.86
CA GLU A 228 4.29 -23.37 8.49
C GLU A 228 5.30 -22.36 7.92
N ILE A 229 5.73 -21.38 8.74
CA ILE A 229 6.72 -20.39 8.32
C ILE A 229 8.06 -21.04 8.00
N LEU A 230 8.59 -21.91 8.89
CA LEU A 230 9.86 -22.60 8.70
C LEU A 230 9.85 -23.52 7.47
N LEU A 231 8.70 -24.16 7.20
CA LEU A 231 8.53 -24.96 5.98
C LEU A 231 8.53 -24.08 4.74
N ALA A 232 7.80 -22.96 4.76
CA ALA A 232 7.74 -22.00 3.66
C ALA A 232 9.12 -21.38 3.36
N GLU A 233 9.90 -21.02 4.39
CA GLU A 233 11.28 -20.54 4.23
C GLU A 233 12.13 -21.57 3.44
N SER A 234 12.03 -22.84 3.80
CA SER A 234 12.78 -23.91 3.14
C SER A 234 12.33 -24.10 1.69
N GLN A 235 11.04 -24.00 1.41
CA GLN A 235 10.47 -24.11 0.06
C GLN A 235 10.88 -22.93 -0.83
N GLU A 236 10.76 -21.69 -0.34
CA GLU A 236 11.17 -20.49 -1.08
C GLU A 236 12.69 -20.49 -1.33
N GLN A 237 13.49 -20.86 -0.34
CA GLN A 237 14.93 -20.94 -0.49
C GLN A 237 15.33 -22.02 -1.52
N ALA A 238 14.69 -23.20 -1.49
CA ALA A 238 14.95 -24.26 -2.45
C ALA A 238 14.61 -23.85 -3.89
N ALA A 239 13.58 -23.01 -4.08
CA ALA A 239 13.20 -22.48 -5.38
C ALA A 239 14.18 -21.43 -5.93
N LEU A 240 14.95 -20.77 -5.06
CA LEU A 240 15.87 -19.68 -5.43
C LEU A 240 17.31 -20.15 -5.66
N VAL A 241 17.79 -21.14 -4.88
CA VAL A 241 19.17 -21.60 -4.96
C VAL A 241 19.48 -22.23 -6.32
N GLY A 242 20.56 -21.75 -6.95
CA GLY A 242 21.03 -22.23 -8.27
C GLY A 242 20.26 -21.65 -9.45
N THR A 243 19.32 -20.75 -9.25
CA THR A 243 18.64 -20.05 -10.36
C THR A 243 19.58 -19.08 -11.08
N PRO A 244 19.30 -18.72 -12.34
CA PRO A 244 20.09 -17.73 -13.07
C PRO A 244 20.20 -16.38 -12.34
N GLU A 245 19.12 -15.92 -11.68
CA GLU A 245 19.14 -14.68 -10.90
C GLU A 245 20.08 -14.77 -9.70
N GLN A 246 20.00 -15.86 -8.93
CA GLN A 246 20.87 -16.07 -7.77
C GLN A 246 22.35 -16.17 -8.21
N MET A 247 22.63 -16.86 -9.30
CA MET A 247 23.99 -16.97 -9.86
C MET A 247 24.50 -15.62 -10.36
N GLU A 248 23.65 -14.79 -10.96
CA GLU A 248 23.99 -13.42 -11.36
C GLU A 248 24.35 -12.55 -10.16
N VAL A 249 23.56 -12.62 -9.07
CA VAL A 249 23.86 -11.86 -7.84
C VAL A 249 25.22 -12.24 -7.28
N VAL A 250 25.56 -13.53 -7.23
CA VAL A 250 26.88 -14.01 -6.76
C VAL A 250 28.00 -13.50 -7.68
N ALA A 251 27.83 -13.65 -8.98
CA ALA A 251 28.83 -13.22 -9.97
C ALA A 251 29.06 -11.68 -9.91
N ALA A 252 27.96 -10.91 -9.87
CA ALA A 252 28.00 -9.46 -9.79
C ALA A 252 28.70 -8.98 -8.50
N THR A 253 28.39 -9.62 -7.36
CA THR A 253 29.02 -9.31 -6.07
C THR A 253 30.53 -9.57 -6.10
N LEU A 254 30.98 -10.72 -6.62
CA LEU A 254 32.38 -11.05 -6.74
C LEU A 254 33.11 -10.10 -7.71
N GLN A 255 32.43 -9.66 -8.76
CA GLN A 255 32.96 -8.73 -9.76
C GLN A 255 32.81 -7.25 -9.35
N LYS A 256 32.20 -6.94 -8.21
CA LYS A 256 31.91 -5.57 -7.72
C LYS A 256 31.18 -4.70 -8.75
N ARG A 257 30.20 -5.26 -9.43
CA ARG A 257 29.32 -4.57 -10.38
C ARG A 257 27.86 -4.72 -9.97
N PRO A 258 26.95 -3.89 -10.50
CA PRO A 258 25.51 -4.12 -10.38
C PRO A 258 25.11 -5.46 -11.00
N ALA A 259 24.14 -6.14 -10.38
CA ALA A 259 23.51 -7.31 -10.98
C ALA A 259 22.53 -6.87 -12.08
N VAL A 260 22.39 -7.70 -13.12
CA VAL A 260 21.50 -7.44 -14.26
C VAL A 260 20.53 -8.62 -14.38
N PHE A 261 19.24 -8.33 -14.22
CA PHE A 261 18.18 -9.33 -14.31
C PHE A 261 17.39 -9.14 -15.62
N LYS A 262 17.07 -10.27 -16.25
CA LYS A 262 16.28 -10.31 -17.49
C LYS A 262 14.79 -10.34 -17.19
#